data_e67805e4c4dbabf5ed4452dbabe4c8a3
#
_entry.id   e67805e4c4dbabf5ed4452dbabe4c8a3
#
_cell.length_a   1.000
_cell.length_b   1.000
_cell.length_c   1.000
_cell.angle_alpha   90.00
_cell.angle_beta   90.00
_cell.angle_gamma   90.00
#
_symmetry.space_group_name_H-M   'P 1'
#
loop_
_entity.id
_entity.type
_entity.pdbx_description
1 polymer ?
#
loop_
_entity_poly.entity_id
_entity_poly.type
_entity_poly.pdbx_seq_one_letter_code
_entity_poly.pdbx_strand_id
1 'polypeptide(L)'
;MSELQTIRKKIHGDFFLEKSYREDKLFYEVLRYKDDYIGINYGYFEDELSEETYINDNRIGMLVSKEKDKIYICTLDGKRHEVGITVAYHNKSGRLAYEMDYLDDICMATNRIYKNDFIKNAPLIKNLEKRENINKKYYKKYYEFKHKKNILRIEKIYCKKTGKRVDFKAYKNNKLYGFREVRDDNGNVILRGSYLNNKKIGIWHEYENNKVKIKVAFDENEKFSGIYREFFPNGDIKEEKYYFQGKEIKSSKK
;
A
#
# COMPACT_ATOMS: atom_id res chain seq x y z
N MET A 1 -17.09 27.58 -4.79
CA MET A 1 -16.52 26.23 -5.00
C MET A 1 -16.64 25.94 -6.47
N SER A 2 -15.54 25.63 -7.17
CA SER A 2 -15.55 25.24 -8.59
C SER A 2 -16.30 23.91 -8.75
N GLU A 3 -17.09 23.82 -9.82
CA GLU A 3 -17.92 22.66 -10.14
C GLU A 3 -17.04 21.47 -10.53
N LEU A 4 -17.39 20.26 -10.08
CA LEU A 4 -16.70 19.03 -10.42
C LEU A 4 -17.24 18.49 -11.75
N GLN A 5 -16.39 18.45 -12.78
CA GLN A 5 -16.73 17.87 -14.07
C GLN A 5 -16.35 16.38 -14.08
N THR A 6 -17.33 15.48 -14.28
CA THR A 6 -17.11 14.04 -14.34
C THR A 6 -17.32 13.51 -15.74
N ILE A 7 -16.33 12.79 -16.26
CA ILE A 7 -16.34 12.13 -17.56
C ILE A 7 -16.35 10.61 -17.33
N ARG A 8 -17.33 9.93 -17.90
CA ARG A 8 -17.42 8.47 -17.92
C ARG A 8 -17.11 7.96 -19.32
N LYS A 9 -16.04 7.17 -19.47
CA LYS A 9 -15.71 6.48 -20.71
C LYS A 9 -16.08 5.01 -20.58
N LYS A 10 -16.99 4.54 -21.43
CA LYS A 10 -17.31 3.10 -21.53
C LYS A 10 -16.09 2.32 -22.04
N ILE A 11 -15.69 1.28 -21.32
CA ILE A 11 -14.61 0.38 -21.69
C ILE A 11 -15.18 -0.84 -22.39
N HIS A 12 -16.07 -1.58 -21.73
CA HIS A 12 -16.72 -2.77 -22.28
C HIS A 12 -17.92 -3.17 -21.41
N GLY A 13 -19.05 -3.59 -22.04
CA GLY A 13 -20.24 -4.02 -21.26
C GLY A 13 -20.65 -2.97 -20.22
N ASP A 14 -20.68 -3.36 -18.95
CA ASP A 14 -21.01 -2.51 -17.80
C ASP A 14 -19.78 -1.89 -17.12
N PHE A 15 -18.61 -1.90 -17.79
CA PHE A 15 -17.37 -1.32 -17.27
C PHE A 15 -17.13 0.08 -17.81
N PHE A 16 -16.83 1.00 -16.91
CA PHE A 16 -16.57 2.42 -17.19
C PHE A 16 -15.29 2.89 -16.49
N LEU A 17 -14.47 3.66 -17.22
CA LEU A 17 -13.43 4.49 -16.61
C LEU A 17 -14.06 5.84 -16.28
N GLU A 18 -14.10 6.19 -15.02
CA GLU A 18 -14.60 7.47 -14.52
C GLU A 18 -13.43 8.37 -14.14
N LYS A 19 -13.44 9.59 -14.67
CA LYS A 19 -12.47 10.64 -14.32
C LYS A 19 -13.23 11.91 -13.96
N SER A 20 -12.86 12.49 -12.83
CA SER A 20 -13.43 13.76 -12.39
C SER A 20 -12.35 14.83 -12.37
N TYR A 21 -12.68 16.01 -12.81
CA TYR A 21 -11.78 17.15 -12.92
C TYR A 21 -12.31 18.32 -12.13
N ARG A 22 -11.40 19.10 -11.52
CA ARG A 22 -11.68 20.38 -10.90
C ARG A 22 -10.68 21.39 -11.46
N GLU A 23 -11.17 22.47 -12.09
CA GLU A 23 -10.32 23.48 -12.72
C GLU A 23 -9.31 22.85 -13.71
N ASP A 24 -9.79 21.96 -14.59
CA ASP A 24 -9.01 21.19 -15.59
C ASP A 24 -7.93 20.25 -15.00
N LYS A 25 -7.80 20.18 -13.67
CA LYS A 25 -6.90 19.22 -13.00
C LYS A 25 -7.65 17.93 -12.69
N LEU A 26 -7.02 16.80 -13.00
CA LEU A 26 -7.55 15.48 -12.64
C LEU A 26 -7.66 15.41 -11.11
N PHE A 27 -8.87 15.24 -10.61
CA PHE A 27 -9.18 15.13 -9.19
C PHE A 27 -9.35 13.70 -8.74
N TYR A 28 -9.81 12.83 -9.66
CA TYR A 28 -10.19 11.48 -9.33
C TYR A 28 -10.21 10.59 -10.59
N GLU A 29 -9.75 9.33 -10.45
CA GLU A 29 -9.81 8.33 -11.52
C GLU A 29 -10.07 6.95 -10.93
N VAL A 30 -11.07 6.24 -11.47
CA VAL A 30 -11.41 4.88 -11.03
C VAL A 30 -12.04 4.06 -12.16
N LEU A 31 -11.85 2.75 -12.09
CA LEU A 31 -12.64 1.79 -12.88
C LEU A 31 -13.92 1.44 -12.11
N ARG A 32 -15.06 1.42 -12.81
CA ARG A 32 -16.36 1.00 -12.27
C ARG A 32 -16.91 -0.21 -13.01
N TYR A 33 -17.55 -1.10 -12.28
CA TYR A 33 -18.43 -2.11 -12.82
C TYR A 33 -19.86 -1.81 -12.35
N LYS A 34 -20.75 -1.45 -13.28
CA LYS A 34 -22.04 -0.80 -12.94
C LYS A 34 -21.79 0.44 -12.10
N ASP A 35 -22.21 0.43 -10.84
CA ASP A 35 -22.03 1.55 -9.91
C ASP A 35 -20.91 1.32 -8.87
N ASP A 36 -20.33 0.10 -8.81
CA ASP A 36 -19.32 -0.25 -7.82
C ASP A 36 -17.91 0.19 -8.26
N TYR A 37 -17.11 0.67 -7.31
CA TYR A 37 -15.69 0.93 -7.51
C TYR A 37 -14.88 -0.36 -7.57
N ILE A 38 -13.95 -0.45 -8.52
CA ILE A 38 -13.11 -1.63 -8.73
C ILE A 38 -11.64 -1.27 -8.76
N GLY A 39 -10.85 -1.96 -7.93
CA GLY A 39 -9.41 -1.86 -7.94
C GLY A 39 -8.89 -0.51 -7.46
N ILE A 40 -7.90 0.04 -8.15
CA ILE A 40 -7.22 1.26 -7.72
C ILE A 40 -8.06 2.48 -8.02
N ASN A 41 -8.29 3.29 -6.99
CA ASN A 41 -8.83 4.63 -7.08
C ASN A 41 -7.70 5.63 -6.84
N TYR A 42 -7.54 6.57 -7.76
CA TYR A 42 -6.57 7.66 -7.66
C TYR A 42 -7.33 8.93 -7.27
N GLY A 43 -7.07 9.45 -6.06
CA GLY A 43 -7.56 10.75 -5.62
C GLY A 43 -6.44 11.79 -5.69
N TYR A 44 -6.72 12.95 -6.27
CA TYR A 44 -5.80 14.08 -6.37
C TYR A 44 -6.45 15.28 -5.68
N PHE A 45 -5.88 15.73 -4.59
CA PHE A 45 -6.38 16.90 -3.87
C PHE A 45 -5.25 17.89 -3.63
N GLU A 46 -5.35 19.07 -4.24
CA GLU A 46 -4.27 20.08 -4.26
C GLU A 46 -2.96 19.46 -4.78
N ASP A 47 -1.91 19.40 -3.96
CA ASP A 47 -0.63 18.74 -4.28
C ASP A 47 -0.52 17.33 -3.68
N GLU A 48 -1.63 16.78 -3.19
CA GLU A 48 -1.70 15.47 -2.55
C GLU A 48 -2.26 14.42 -3.50
N LEU A 49 -1.62 13.26 -3.53
CA LEU A 49 -2.07 12.09 -4.27
C LEU A 49 -2.43 10.99 -3.28
N SER A 50 -3.63 10.45 -3.37
CA SER A 50 -4.00 9.22 -2.68
C SER A 50 -4.22 8.08 -3.67
N GLU A 51 -3.78 6.89 -3.30
CA GLU A 51 -4.04 5.65 -4.01
C GLU A 51 -4.71 4.68 -3.05
N GLU A 52 -5.92 4.27 -3.36
CA GLU A 52 -6.72 3.37 -2.53
C GLU A 52 -7.25 2.22 -3.38
N THR A 53 -7.49 1.07 -2.78
CA THR A 53 -8.17 -0.03 -3.46
C THR A 53 -9.56 -0.22 -2.92
N TYR A 54 -10.50 -0.42 -3.83
CA TYR A 54 -11.89 -0.76 -3.51
C TYR A 54 -12.24 -2.15 -4.04
N ILE A 55 -12.90 -2.93 -3.19
CA ILE A 55 -13.56 -4.19 -3.54
C ILE A 55 -14.95 -4.12 -2.96
N ASN A 56 -15.99 -4.15 -3.83
CA ASN A 56 -17.39 -4.01 -3.43
C ASN A 56 -17.59 -2.80 -2.50
N ASP A 57 -17.14 -1.62 -2.91
CA ASP A 57 -17.16 -0.35 -2.19
C ASP A 57 -16.43 -0.32 -0.83
N ASN A 58 -15.72 -1.37 -0.47
CA ASN A 58 -14.90 -1.40 0.72
C ASN A 58 -13.44 -1.06 0.41
N ARG A 59 -12.86 -0.14 1.18
CA ARG A 59 -11.42 0.16 1.12
C ARG A 59 -10.64 -1.00 1.71
N ILE A 60 -9.74 -1.58 0.93
CA ILE A 60 -8.97 -2.75 1.34
C ILE A 60 -7.56 -2.74 0.77
N GLY A 61 -6.61 -3.31 1.52
CA GLY A 61 -5.22 -3.39 1.10
C GLY A 61 -4.45 -2.10 1.33
N MET A 62 -3.39 -1.90 0.55
CA MET A 62 -2.50 -0.74 0.71
C MET A 62 -3.21 0.57 0.33
N LEU A 63 -3.13 1.55 1.22
CA LEU A 63 -3.42 2.96 0.97
C LEU A 63 -2.10 3.71 0.92
N VAL A 64 -1.91 4.52 -0.09
CA VAL A 64 -0.77 5.44 -0.19
C VAL A 64 -1.34 6.85 -0.26
N SER A 65 -0.94 7.71 0.67
CA SER A 65 -1.24 9.15 0.65
C SER A 65 0.06 9.93 0.57
N LYS A 66 0.17 10.80 -0.43
CA LYS A 66 1.31 11.70 -0.59
C LYS A 66 0.89 13.09 -0.17
N GLU A 67 1.37 13.50 0.98
CA GLU A 67 1.24 14.85 1.52
C GLU A 67 2.43 15.72 1.12
N LYS A 68 2.38 17.01 1.41
CA LYS A 68 3.41 18.00 1.05
C LYS A 68 4.85 17.57 1.39
N ASP A 69 5.07 17.00 2.57
CA ASP A 69 6.40 16.62 3.06
C ASP A 69 6.59 15.13 3.32
N LYS A 70 5.52 14.32 3.24
CA LYS A 70 5.54 12.90 3.58
C LYS A 70 4.75 12.04 2.60
N ILE A 71 5.15 10.78 2.52
CA ILE A 71 4.36 9.69 1.92
C ILE A 71 3.93 8.79 3.07
N TYR A 72 2.64 8.71 3.28
CA TYR A 72 2.00 7.83 4.27
C TYR A 72 1.56 6.54 3.58
N ILE A 73 1.82 5.39 4.20
CA ILE A 73 1.42 4.08 3.67
C ILE A 73 0.88 3.25 4.82
N CYS A 74 -0.36 2.80 4.69
CA CYS A 74 -0.98 1.85 5.62
C CYS A 74 -1.70 0.73 4.87
N THR A 75 -2.26 -0.21 5.60
CA THR A 75 -3.14 -1.26 5.07
C THR A 75 -4.48 -1.18 5.77
N LEU A 76 -5.56 -1.25 4.99
CA LEU A 76 -6.94 -1.31 5.46
C LEU A 76 -7.51 -2.72 5.30
N ASP A 77 -8.34 -3.16 6.24
CA ASP A 77 -8.89 -4.53 6.31
C ASP A 77 -10.27 -4.70 5.64
N GLY A 78 -10.78 -3.66 4.97
CA GLY A 78 -12.13 -3.62 4.42
C GLY A 78 -13.19 -3.11 5.40
N LYS A 79 -12.87 -2.99 6.69
CA LYS A 79 -13.72 -2.39 7.73
C LYS A 79 -13.22 -1.00 8.14
N ARG A 80 -12.30 -0.43 7.36
CA ARG A 80 -11.60 0.84 7.61
C ARG A 80 -10.63 0.83 8.79
N HIS A 81 -10.23 -0.36 9.29
CA HIS A 81 -9.22 -0.46 10.33
C HIS A 81 -7.82 -0.52 9.71
N GLU A 82 -6.90 0.24 10.29
CA GLU A 82 -5.48 0.08 9.97
C GLU A 82 -4.95 -1.23 10.57
N VAL A 83 -4.18 -1.97 9.79
CA VAL A 83 -3.68 -3.27 10.18
C VAL A 83 -2.23 -3.50 9.78
N GLY A 84 -1.49 -4.19 10.64
CA GLY A 84 -0.08 -4.47 10.44
C GLY A 84 0.77 -3.21 10.59
N ILE A 85 1.64 -2.98 9.64
CA ILE A 85 2.62 -1.91 9.68
C ILE A 85 2.08 -0.69 8.93
N THR A 86 2.10 0.47 9.60
CA THR A 86 1.87 1.79 9.02
C THR A 86 3.17 2.57 9.04
N VAL A 87 3.56 3.17 7.92
CA VAL A 87 4.78 3.94 7.79
C VAL A 87 4.54 5.29 7.14
N ALA A 88 5.37 6.27 7.51
CA ALA A 88 5.52 7.49 6.73
C ALA A 88 6.98 7.74 6.39
N TYR A 89 7.24 8.19 5.18
CA TYR A 89 8.55 8.56 4.68
C TYR A 89 8.58 10.04 4.33
N HIS A 90 9.70 10.72 4.57
CA HIS A 90 9.90 12.08 4.08
C HIS A 90 10.04 12.08 2.55
N ASN A 91 9.25 12.88 1.85
CA ASN A 91 9.21 12.95 0.38
C ASN A 91 10.59 13.20 -0.25
N LYS A 92 11.35 14.16 0.29
CA LYS A 92 12.64 14.57 -0.28
C LYS A 92 13.76 13.57 -0.03
N SER A 93 13.82 12.96 1.17
CA SER A 93 14.95 12.12 1.58
C SER A 93 14.68 10.62 1.50
N GLY A 94 13.42 10.21 1.37
CA GLY A 94 12.98 8.82 1.46
C GLY A 94 13.24 8.17 2.84
N ARG A 95 13.67 8.96 3.85
CA ARG A 95 13.94 8.47 5.19
C ARG A 95 12.63 8.21 5.93
N LEU A 96 12.61 7.15 6.72
CA LEU A 96 11.48 6.83 7.59
C LEU A 96 11.21 7.99 8.57
N ALA A 97 10.02 8.56 8.49
CA ALA A 97 9.56 9.61 9.37
C ALA A 97 8.95 9.02 10.65
N TYR A 98 8.06 8.06 10.50
CA TYR A 98 7.51 7.28 11.61
C TYR A 98 7.06 5.89 11.17
N GLU A 99 6.87 5.01 12.14
CA GLU A 99 6.34 3.66 12.02
C GLU A 99 5.40 3.42 13.18
N MET A 100 4.24 2.88 12.89
CA MET A 100 3.25 2.43 13.87
C MET A 100 2.77 1.04 13.48
N ASP A 101 2.56 0.18 14.46
CA ASP A 101 2.12 -1.18 14.24
C ASP A 101 0.73 -1.36 14.83
N TYR A 102 -0.18 -1.84 14.02
CA TYR A 102 -1.58 -1.99 14.35
C TYR A 102 -2.02 -3.45 14.36
N LEU A 103 -2.77 -3.82 15.39
CA LEU A 103 -3.52 -5.07 15.46
C LEU A 103 -5.00 -4.71 15.59
N ASP A 104 -5.75 -4.89 14.50
CA ASP A 104 -7.18 -4.61 14.43
C ASP A 104 -7.52 -3.18 14.96
N ASP A 105 -6.86 -2.15 14.38
CA ASP A 105 -7.01 -0.74 14.69
C ASP A 105 -6.43 -0.28 16.06
N ILE A 106 -5.80 -1.18 16.79
CA ILE A 106 -5.11 -0.85 18.04
C ILE A 106 -3.62 -0.66 17.77
N CYS A 107 -3.11 0.54 18.04
CA CYS A 107 -1.67 0.80 17.94
C CYS A 107 -0.91 0.03 19.03
N MET A 108 -0.12 -0.96 18.62
CA MET A 108 0.62 -1.86 19.49
C MET A 108 2.04 -1.35 19.80
N ALA A 109 2.64 -0.62 18.87
CA ALA A 109 3.97 -0.03 19.04
C ALA A 109 4.23 1.13 18.08
N THR A 110 5.23 1.95 18.39
CA THR A 110 5.67 3.09 17.57
C THR A 110 7.17 3.33 17.69
N ASN A 111 7.79 3.90 16.66
CA ASN A 111 9.19 4.33 16.72
C ASN A 111 9.37 5.78 17.23
N ARG A 112 8.29 6.49 17.52
CA ARG A 112 8.28 7.87 18.02
C ARG A 112 7.49 8.01 19.31
N ILE A 113 7.84 9.01 20.10
CA ILE A 113 7.03 9.46 21.21
C ILE A 113 6.00 10.45 20.68
N TYR A 114 4.72 10.11 20.79
CA TYR A 114 3.62 11.01 20.43
C TYR A 114 3.06 11.67 21.70
N LYS A 115 2.69 12.96 21.58
CA LYS A 115 1.99 13.70 22.64
C LYS A 115 0.47 13.44 22.66
N ASN A 116 -0.02 12.74 21.64
CA ASN A 116 -1.44 12.44 21.46
C ASN A 116 -1.85 11.26 22.37
N ASP A 117 -2.95 11.39 23.08
CA ASP A 117 -3.42 10.44 24.10
C ASP A 117 -3.73 9.04 23.55
N PHE A 118 -4.11 8.93 22.27
CA PHE A 118 -4.38 7.65 21.61
C PHE A 118 -3.14 6.74 21.47
N ILE A 119 -1.95 7.32 21.36
CA ILE A 119 -0.69 6.60 21.09
C ILE A 119 0.29 6.74 22.27
N LYS A 120 -0.03 7.56 23.24
CA LYS A 120 0.83 7.93 24.38
C LYS A 120 1.39 6.73 25.17
N ASN A 121 0.63 5.64 25.23
CA ASN A 121 0.98 4.44 25.98
C ASN A 121 1.56 3.32 25.11
N ALA A 122 1.69 3.52 23.77
CA ALA A 122 2.28 2.50 22.90
C ALA A 122 3.79 2.40 23.17
N PRO A 123 4.34 1.20 23.41
CA PRO A 123 5.75 1.01 23.67
C PRO A 123 6.60 1.39 22.47
N LEU A 124 7.81 1.91 22.74
CA LEU A 124 8.77 2.22 21.69
C LEU A 124 9.33 0.93 21.09
N ILE A 125 9.29 0.80 19.76
CA ILE A 125 9.76 -0.36 18.99
C ILE A 125 11.19 -0.75 19.40
N LYS A 126 12.11 0.22 19.56
CA LYS A 126 13.51 -0.04 19.94
C LYS A 126 13.69 -0.85 21.23
N ASN A 127 12.70 -0.80 22.13
CA ASN A 127 12.75 -1.50 23.42
C ASN A 127 12.23 -2.95 23.33
N LEU A 128 11.62 -3.32 22.19
CA LEU A 128 10.94 -4.58 21.98
C LEU A 128 11.72 -5.50 21.01
N GLU A 129 12.61 -4.92 20.18
CA GLU A 129 13.30 -5.64 19.12
C GLU A 129 14.26 -6.71 19.66
N LYS A 130 14.06 -7.94 19.23
CA LYS A 130 15.01 -9.06 19.35
C LYS A 130 15.78 -9.21 18.06
N ARG A 131 17.03 -9.70 18.12
CA ARG A 131 17.88 -9.93 16.95
C ARG A 131 18.22 -11.41 16.81
N GLU A 132 18.16 -11.91 15.57
CA GLU A 132 18.50 -13.28 15.22
C GLU A 132 19.25 -13.33 13.87
N ASN A 133 20.30 -14.15 13.77
CA ASN A 133 20.98 -14.39 12.51
C ASN A 133 20.18 -15.38 11.66
N ILE A 134 19.89 -15.05 10.42
CA ILE A 134 19.24 -15.95 9.47
C ILE A 134 20.30 -16.83 8.79
N ASN A 135 21.37 -16.20 8.26
CA ASN A 135 22.46 -16.87 7.57
C ASN A 135 23.72 -15.95 7.51
N LYS A 136 24.73 -16.31 6.69
CA LYS A 136 25.94 -15.50 6.52
C LYS A 136 25.68 -14.08 5.98
N LYS A 137 24.62 -13.91 5.17
CA LYS A 137 24.30 -12.65 4.48
C LYS A 137 23.31 -11.77 5.24
N TYR A 138 22.36 -12.35 5.97
CA TYR A 138 21.24 -11.64 6.58
C TYR A 138 21.07 -11.91 8.07
N TYR A 139 20.52 -10.92 8.78
CA TYR A 139 19.96 -11.06 10.11
C TYR A 139 18.56 -10.44 10.14
N LYS A 140 17.74 -10.88 11.08
CA LYS A 140 16.42 -10.25 11.33
C LYS A 140 16.38 -9.58 12.69
N LYS A 141 15.59 -8.55 12.78
CA LYS A 141 15.04 -8.01 14.02
C LYS A 141 13.56 -8.30 14.01
N TYR A 142 13.02 -8.67 15.15
CA TYR A 142 11.60 -8.96 15.29
C TYR A 142 11.12 -8.66 16.69
N TYR A 143 9.80 -8.50 16.81
CA TYR A 143 9.09 -8.39 18.07
C TYR A 143 7.66 -8.88 17.90
N GLU A 144 7.01 -9.22 19.02
CA GLU A 144 5.67 -9.80 19.04
C GLU A 144 4.81 -9.10 20.08
N PHE A 145 3.54 -8.93 19.76
CA PHE A 145 2.50 -8.48 20.66
C PHE A 145 1.40 -9.51 20.73
N LYS A 146 0.89 -9.70 21.93
CA LYS A 146 -0.29 -10.54 22.18
C LYS A 146 -1.43 -9.66 22.65
N HIS A 147 -2.55 -9.71 21.94
CA HIS A 147 -3.79 -9.06 22.34
C HIS A 147 -4.95 -10.05 22.21
N LYS A 148 -5.62 -10.34 23.34
CA LYS A 148 -6.64 -11.40 23.41
C LYS A 148 -6.08 -12.73 22.84
N LYS A 149 -6.72 -13.29 21.80
CA LYS A 149 -6.28 -14.52 21.11
C LYS A 149 -5.35 -14.27 19.90
N ASN A 150 -5.07 -13.02 19.58
CA ASN A 150 -4.27 -12.66 18.41
C ASN A 150 -2.83 -12.35 18.79
N ILE A 151 -1.90 -12.77 17.93
CA ILE A 151 -0.48 -12.45 18.02
C ILE A 151 -0.11 -11.68 16.76
N LEU A 152 0.39 -10.43 16.94
CA LEU A 152 1.03 -9.64 15.89
C LEU A 152 2.54 -9.82 16.00
N ARG A 153 3.19 -10.27 14.93
CA ARG A 153 4.63 -10.35 14.82
C ARG A 153 5.13 -9.47 13.69
N ILE A 154 6.09 -8.62 13.99
CA ILE A 154 6.77 -7.76 13.01
C ILE A 154 8.17 -8.30 12.76
N GLU A 155 8.56 -8.41 11.50
CA GLU A 155 9.90 -8.82 11.09
C GLU A 155 10.54 -7.80 10.15
N LYS A 156 11.79 -7.47 10.44
CA LYS A 156 12.66 -6.61 9.62
C LYS A 156 13.93 -7.38 9.32
N ILE A 157 14.21 -7.64 8.04
CA ILE A 157 15.41 -8.36 7.60
C ILE A 157 16.44 -7.35 7.08
N TYR A 158 17.68 -7.54 7.45
CA TYR A 158 18.79 -6.64 7.13
C TYR A 158 19.92 -7.39 6.45
N CYS A 159 20.52 -6.77 5.43
CA CYS A 159 21.78 -7.21 4.85
C CYS A 159 22.94 -6.88 5.80
N LYS A 160 23.75 -7.87 6.17
CA LYS A 160 24.89 -7.68 7.10
C LYS A 160 25.98 -6.78 6.53
N LYS A 161 26.22 -6.87 5.21
CA LYS A 161 27.26 -6.10 4.51
C LYS A 161 26.94 -4.61 4.47
N THR A 162 25.69 -4.25 4.17
CA THR A 162 25.28 -2.85 3.97
C THR A 162 24.56 -2.25 5.15
N GLY A 163 24.12 -3.06 6.11
CA GLY A 163 23.24 -2.63 7.21
C GLY A 163 21.83 -2.21 6.75
N LYS A 164 21.53 -2.31 5.45
CA LYS A 164 20.26 -1.89 4.88
C LYS A 164 19.16 -2.90 5.16
N ARG A 165 17.93 -2.42 5.42
CA ARG A 165 16.75 -3.26 5.52
C ARG A 165 16.35 -3.75 4.13
N VAL A 166 16.16 -5.08 3.98
CA VAL A 166 15.81 -5.73 2.71
C VAL A 166 14.40 -6.30 2.68
N ASP A 167 13.79 -6.56 3.85
CA ASP A 167 12.40 -6.99 3.93
C ASP A 167 11.75 -6.42 5.20
N PHE A 168 10.50 -6.04 5.09
CA PHE A 168 9.70 -5.47 6.17
C PHE A 168 8.28 -5.99 6.06
N LYS A 169 7.82 -6.75 7.05
CA LYS A 169 6.55 -7.47 7.00
C LYS A 169 5.96 -7.73 8.37
N ALA A 170 4.66 -7.91 8.40
CA ALA A 170 3.91 -8.29 9.58
C ALA A 170 3.19 -9.63 9.41
N TYR A 171 2.92 -10.28 10.53
CA TYR A 171 2.13 -11.50 10.62
C TYR A 171 1.08 -11.37 11.72
N LYS A 172 -0.14 -11.83 11.45
CA LYS A 172 -1.17 -12.09 12.46
C LYS A 172 -1.39 -13.59 12.54
N ASN A 173 -1.14 -14.18 13.73
CA ASN A 173 -1.28 -15.62 13.95
C ASN A 173 -0.53 -16.45 12.88
N ASN A 174 0.74 -16.09 12.61
CA ASN A 174 1.64 -16.71 11.62
C ASN A 174 1.21 -16.57 10.14
N LYS A 175 0.20 -15.76 9.83
CA LYS A 175 -0.17 -15.44 8.45
C LYS A 175 0.28 -14.02 8.10
N LEU A 176 0.85 -13.81 6.91
CA LEU A 176 1.19 -12.47 6.41
C LEU A 176 -0.02 -11.55 6.50
N TYR A 177 0.19 -10.34 7.05
CA TYR A 177 -0.88 -9.44 7.42
C TYR A 177 -0.42 -7.98 7.41
N GLY A 178 -1.06 -7.15 6.60
CA GLY A 178 -0.70 -5.74 6.46
C GLY A 178 0.38 -5.48 5.40
N PHE A 179 0.99 -4.32 5.49
CA PHE A 179 1.98 -3.82 4.55
C PHE A 179 3.26 -4.66 4.54
N ARG A 180 3.81 -4.86 3.34
CA ARG A 180 5.13 -5.43 3.12
C ARG A 180 5.93 -4.57 2.15
N GLU A 181 7.20 -4.37 2.46
CA GLU A 181 8.17 -3.71 1.59
C GLU A 181 9.41 -4.60 1.42
N VAL A 182 9.78 -4.85 0.17
CA VAL A 182 11.00 -5.57 -0.20
C VAL A 182 11.98 -4.62 -0.86
N ARG A 183 13.25 -4.72 -0.51
CA ARG A 183 14.36 -3.92 -1.05
C ARG A 183 15.51 -4.81 -1.49
N ASP A 184 16.34 -4.31 -2.39
CA ASP A 184 17.61 -4.94 -2.71
C ASP A 184 18.65 -4.76 -1.57
N ASP A 185 19.81 -5.38 -1.70
CA ASP A 185 20.90 -5.26 -0.70
C ASP A 185 21.45 -3.84 -0.56
N ASN A 186 21.23 -2.97 -1.56
CA ASN A 186 21.62 -1.57 -1.55
C ASN A 186 20.54 -0.67 -0.92
N GLY A 187 19.38 -1.24 -0.57
CA GLY A 187 18.25 -0.55 0.06
C GLY A 187 17.30 0.12 -0.93
N ASN A 188 17.42 -0.15 -2.23
CA ASN A 188 16.44 0.32 -3.22
C ASN A 188 15.16 -0.50 -3.10
N VAL A 189 14.01 0.16 -3.18
CA VAL A 189 12.73 -0.52 -3.14
C VAL A 189 12.54 -1.34 -4.43
N ILE A 190 12.13 -2.61 -4.27
CA ILE A 190 11.79 -3.51 -5.36
C ILE A 190 10.27 -3.71 -5.44
N LEU A 191 9.62 -3.83 -4.26
CA LEU A 191 8.22 -4.22 -4.18
C LEU A 191 7.56 -3.59 -2.96
N ARG A 192 6.31 -3.14 -3.12
CA ARG A 192 5.40 -2.75 -2.02
C ARG A 192 4.02 -3.33 -2.27
N GLY A 193 3.35 -3.72 -1.21
CA GLY A 193 1.97 -4.18 -1.28
C GLY A 193 1.48 -4.64 0.08
N SER A 194 0.28 -5.20 0.10
CA SER A 194 -0.35 -5.66 1.33
C SER A 194 -0.79 -7.12 1.25
N TYR A 195 -0.83 -7.74 2.41
CA TYR A 195 -1.37 -9.07 2.60
C TYR A 195 -2.50 -9.07 3.62
N LEU A 196 -3.51 -9.90 3.39
CA LEU A 196 -4.45 -10.33 4.41
C LEU A 196 -4.51 -11.86 4.41
N ASN A 197 -4.15 -12.47 5.55
CA ASN A 197 -4.15 -13.93 5.72
C ASN A 197 -3.34 -14.69 4.67
N ASN A 198 -2.10 -14.25 4.39
CA ASN A 198 -1.18 -14.76 3.36
C ASN A 198 -1.56 -14.44 1.91
N LYS A 199 -2.73 -13.86 1.63
CA LYS A 199 -3.15 -13.49 0.28
C LYS A 199 -2.71 -12.06 -0.05
N LYS A 200 -2.22 -11.83 -1.26
CA LYS A 200 -2.03 -10.48 -1.80
C LYS A 200 -3.37 -9.79 -1.91
N ILE A 201 -3.45 -8.53 -1.50
CA ILE A 201 -4.67 -7.74 -1.55
C ILE A 201 -4.39 -6.28 -1.88
N GLY A 202 -5.31 -5.64 -2.61
CA GLY A 202 -5.20 -4.24 -2.94
C GLY A 202 -4.03 -3.90 -3.84
N ILE A 203 -3.57 -2.67 -3.75
CA ILE A 203 -2.51 -2.12 -4.62
C ILE A 203 -1.18 -2.81 -4.36
N TRP A 204 -0.46 -3.11 -5.46
CA TRP A 204 0.91 -3.55 -5.48
C TRP A 204 1.72 -2.70 -6.44
N HIS A 205 2.89 -2.26 -5.98
CA HIS A 205 3.86 -1.52 -6.78
C HIS A 205 5.13 -2.33 -6.93
N GLU A 206 5.55 -2.57 -8.18
CA GLU A 206 6.89 -3.04 -8.50
C GLU A 206 7.76 -1.86 -8.91
N TYR A 207 9.03 -1.89 -8.51
CA TYR A 207 9.96 -0.81 -8.75
C TYR A 207 11.17 -1.30 -9.53
N GLU A 208 11.70 -0.43 -10.38
CA GLU A 208 12.97 -0.56 -11.04
C GLU A 208 13.73 0.75 -10.91
N ASN A 209 14.97 0.71 -10.42
CA ASN A 209 15.80 1.90 -10.18
C ASN A 209 15.09 2.97 -9.32
N ASN A 210 14.40 2.53 -8.25
CA ASN A 210 13.59 3.38 -7.35
C ASN A 210 12.41 4.12 -8.00
N LYS A 211 12.07 3.80 -9.25
CA LYS A 211 10.88 4.30 -9.92
C LYS A 211 9.82 3.20 -10.01
N VAL A 212 8.57 3.56 -9.93
CA VAL A 212 7.47 2.62 -10.12
C VAL A 212 7.50 2.14 -11.56
N LYS A 213 7.58 0.81 -11.75
CA LYS A 213 7.53 0.13 -13.03
C LYS A 213 6.14 -0.43 -13.31
N ILE A 214 5.51 -1.04 -12.30
CA ILE A 214 4.18 -1.64 -12.43
C ILE A 214 3.32 -1.20 -11.25
N LYS A 215 2.06 -0.88 -11.55
CA LYS A 215 0.97 -0.76 -10.58
C LYS A 215 -0.14 -1.73 -10.95
N VAL A 216 -0.58 -2.51 -9.99
CA VAL A 216 -1.66 -3.47 -10.14
C VAL A 216 -2.43 -3.61 -8.84
N ALA A 217 -3.71 -3.97 -8.89
CA ALA A 217 -4.47 -4.35 -7.71
C ALA A 217 -4.89 -5.81 -7.77
N PHE A 218 -4.97 -6.43 -6.59
CA PHE A 218 -5.48 -7.78 -6.37
C PHE A 218 -6.78 -7.74 -5.59
N ASP A 219 -7.74 -8.57 -5.99
CA ASP A 219 -8.96 -8.82 -5.21
C ASP A 219 -8.69 -9.83 -4.06
N GLU A 220 -9.73 -10.14 -3.29
CA GLU A 220 -9.69 -11.09 -2.17
C GLU A 220 -9.34 -12.54 -2.57
N ASN A 221 -9.38 -12.86 -3.87
CA ASN A 221 -9.02 -14.15 -4.46
C ASN A 221 -7.63 -14.13 -5.11
N GLU A 222 -6.82 -13.09 -4.86
CA GLU A 222 -5.49 -12.86 -5.47
C GLU A 222 -5.53 -12.74 -7.00
N LYS A 223 -6.66 -12.31 -7.56
CA LYS A 223 -6.80 -12.06 -8.99
C LYS A 223 -6.66 -10.57 -9.28
N PHE A 224 -6.11 -10.24 -10.45
CA PHE A 224 -6.03 -8.85 -10.91
C PHE A 224 -7.43 -8.23 -10.97
N SER A 225 -7.56 -7.02 -10.45
CA SER A 225 -8.81 -6.27 -10.41
C SER A 225 -8.55 -4.78 -10.54
N GLY A 226 -9.26 -4.10 -11.46
CA GLY A 226 -9.10 -2.68 -11.72
C GLY A 226 -8.06 -2.35 -12.78
N ILE A 227 -7.43 -1.19 -12.64
CA ILE A 227 -6.47 -0.66 -13.61
C ILE A 227 -5.09 -1.27 -13.36
N TYR A 228 -4.50 -1.87 -14.40
CA TYR A 228 -3.08 -2.25 -14.46
C TYR A 228 -2.34 -1.19 -15.27
N ARG A 229 -1.19 -0.75 -14.77
CA ARG A 229 -0.28 0.16 -15.48
C ARG A 229 1.16 -0.30 -15.42
N GLU A 230 1.81 -0.36 -16.57
CA GLU A 230 3.26 -0.43 -16.72
C GLU A 230 3.78 0.94 -17.16
N PHE A 231 4.94 1.35 -16.64
CA PHE A 231 5.53 2.66 -16.89
C PHE A 231 6.90 2.54 -17.54
N PHE A 232 7.23 3.48 -18.40
CA PHE A 232 8.59 3.72 -18.86
C PHE A 232 9.45 4.33 -17.75
N PRO A 233 10.79 4.29 -17.87
CA PRO A 233 11.70 4.91 -16.89
C PRO A 233 11.51 6.43 -16.70
N ASN A 234 10.95 7.14 -17.70
CA ASN A 234 10.60 8.56 -17.60
C ASN A 234 9.30 8.83 -16.82
N GLY A 235 8.53 7.78 -16.52
CA GLY A 235 7.26 7.87 -15.78
C GLY A 235 6.01 7.88 -16.66
N ASP A 236 6.17 7.90 -17.98
CA ASP A 236 5.04 7.80 -18.91
C ASP A 236 4.43 6.39 -18.88
N ILE A 237 3.13 6.30 -19.16
CA ILE A 237 2.44 5.01 -19.23
C ILE A 237 2.90 4.28 -20.50
N LYS A 238 3.51 3.10 -20.32
CA LYS A 238 3.89 2.18 -21.39
C LYS A 238 2.73 1.30 -21.83
N GLU A 239 1.99 0.78 -20.84
CA GLU A 239 0.83 -0.07 -21.06
C GLU A 239 -0.24 0.19 -20.00
N GLU A 240 -1.51 0.21 -20.41
CA GLU A 240 -2.66 0.27 -19.54
C GLU A 240 -3.66 -0.80 -19.91
N LYS A 241 -4.08 -1.62 -18.95
CA LYS A 241 -5.07 -2.67 -19.08
C LYS A 241 -6.08 -2.59 -17.94
N TYR A 242 -7.23 -3.18 -18.16
CA TYR A 242 -8.31 -3.25 -17.20
C TYR A 242 -8.63 -4.70 -16.89
N TYR A 243 -8.77 -5.03 -15.60
CA TYR A 243 -9.03 -6.40 -15.16
C TYR A 243 -10.24 -6.44 -14.22
N PHE A 244 -10.98 -7.55 -14.30
CA PHE A 244 -12.02 -7.89 -13.35
C PHE A 244 -11.96 -9.39 -13.06
N GLN A 245 -11.76 -9.74 -11.78
CA GLN A 245 -11.63 -11.13 -11.31
C GLN A 245 -10.59 -11.95 -12.11
N GLY A 246 -9.47 -11.32 -12.45
CA GLY A 246 -8.35 -11.93 -13.18
C GLY A 246 -8.51 -11.97 -14.69
N LYS A 247 -9.66 -11.56 -15.24
CA LYS A 247 -9.89 -11.50 -16.68
C LYS A 247 -9.63 -10.10 -17.23
N GLU A 248 -8.88 -10.00 -18.32
CA GLU A 248 -8.70 -8.73 -19.02
C GLU A 248 -10.02 -8.28 -19.66
N ILE A 249 -10.41 -7.04 -19.36
CA ILE A 249 -11.55 -6.39 -19.99
C ILE A 249 -11.03 -5.71 -21.26
N LYS A 250 -11.21 -6.37 -22.41
CA LYS A 250 -10.78 -5.82 -23.70
C LYS A 250 -11.67 -4.62 -24.04
N SER A 251 -11.06 -3.45 -24.30
CA SER A 251 -11.82 -2.33 -24.86
C SER A 251 -12.40 -2.75 -26.22
N SER A 252 -13.70 -2.52 -26.41
CA SER A 252 -14.29 -2.63 -27.75
C SER A 252 -13.53 -1.69 -28.67
N LYS A 253 -12.75 -2.22 -29.61
CA LYS A 253 -12.19 -1.40 -30.70
C LYS A 253 -13.36 -0.69 -31.38
N LYS A 254 -13.35 0.65 -31.36
CA LYS A 254 -14.15 1.43 -32.30
C LYS A 254 -13.57 1.31 -33.71
#